data_dcd93ef3cc53459e8d7280ca7e5abab5
#
_entry.id   dcd93ef3cc53459e8d7280ca7e5abab5
#
_cell.length_a   1.000
_cell.length_b   1.000
_cell.length_c   1.000
_cell.angle_alpha   90.00
_cell.angle_beta   90.00
_cell.angle_gamma   90.00
#
_symmetry.space_group_name_H-M   'P 1'
#
loop_
_entity.id
_entity.type
_entity.pdbx_description
1 polymer ?
#
loop_
_entity_poly.entity_id
_entity_poly.type
_entity_poly.pdbx_seq_one_letter_code
_entity_poly.pdbx_strand_id
1 'polypeptide(L)'
;MKKLLSVLLTLAALSATLCLTAAAAETEAAPAGEEPEQAPAFVRVWGKVSPWDGEGIYLKNDSGDGSLDQVVIHPGDAPAVDAATGLPLDLEKVKEGDTLYVWAGPAMALSMPPQMSAQVIVGNVPADAAVPEFCEIAGRAVSPAPGDEGNPKFPLTGSGVLHTGGGELEVTDKTVYNPWLTRQIVRMEDLTPGTRVLVWKDKNGVAEKVQLLPNVYQGYVSTFATMHDVRLAVNGGFDAERDQGVPQFSGQRKDGAVMTPIRGVAEAAGYEVRWDKTLGVVVSLNGETVFSVQPGATDIQTPEGESSLSAPCLKEEGTTYLPLEDLCHWLNLYLSRG
;
A
#
# COMPACT_ATOMS: atom_id res chain seq x y z
N MET A 1 58.54 -14.66 47.46
CA MET A 1 59.31 -15.93 47.32
C MET A 1 58.96 -16.51 45.98
N LYS A 2 59.89 -16.33 45.02
CA LYS A 2 60.53 -17.47 44.27
C LYS A 2 59.50 -18.26 43.40
N LYS A 3 59.61 -18.48 42.09
CA LYS A 3 60.70 -18.41 41.07
C LYS A 3 59.98 -18.56 39.74
N LEU A 4 60.16 -17.82 38.69
CA LEU A 4 61.12 -17.95 37.58
C LEU A 4 61.34 -19.37 37.02
N LEU A 5 61.02 -19.56 35.71
CA LEU A 5 61.84 -20.14 34.62
C LEU A 5 60.93 -20.35 33.42
N SER A 6 60.98 -19.71 32.30
CA SER A 6 61.97 -19.58 31.21
C SER A 6 62.49 -20.93 30.66
N VAL A 7 62.31 -21.13 29.36
CA VAL A 7 63.20 -21.76 28.35
C VAL A 7 62.39 -21.99 27.06
N LEU A 8 62.57 -21.26 26.03
CA LEU A 8 63.50 -21.35 24.86
C LEU A 8 63.11 -22.37 23.77
N LEU A 9 62.73 -21.79 22.67
CA LEU A 9 63.20 -22.02 21.26
C LEU A 9 63.63 -23.44 20.83
N THR A 10 63.03 -23.94 19.75
CA THR A 10 63.79 -24.48 18.63
C THR A 10 63.04 -24.32 17.30
N LEU A 11 63.74 -23.73 16.36
CA LEU A 11 63.49 -23.57 14.95
C LEU A 11 63.79 -24.89 14.23
N ALA A 12 62.86 -25.36 13.38
CA ALA A 12 63.24 -26.29 12.33
C ALA A 12 62.42 -25.97 11.06
N ALA A 13 63.12 -25.40 10.11
CA ALA A 13 62.67 -25.29 8.75
C ALA A 13 62.74 -26.63 8.06
N LEU A 14 61.68 -27.04 7.37
CA LEU A 14 61.76 -28.04 6.34
C LEU A 14 60.90 -27.63 5.15
N SER A 15 61.55 -27.29 4.08
CA SER A 15 61.00 -27.03 2.76
C SER A 15 60.46 -28.33 2.16
N ALA A 16 59.23 -28.34 1.72
CA ALA A 16 58.72 -29.34 0.80
C ALA A 16 57.75 -28.72 -0.20
N THR A 17 58.17 -28.77 -1.37
CA THR A 17 57.74 -28.49 -2.71
C THR A 17 56.21 -28.58 -2.98
N LEU A 18 55.74 -27.53 -3.67
CA LEU A 18 54.49 -27.37 -4.38
C LEU A 18 54.00 -28.60 -5.15
N CYS A 19 52.71 -28.90 -4.96
CA CYS A 19 51.87 -29.36 -6.04
C CYS A 19 50.59 -28.49 -6.01
N LEU A 20 50.48 -27.58 -6.97
CA LEU A 20 49.27 -26.85 -7.27
C LEU A 20 48.28 -27.82 -7.89
N THR A 21 47.29 -28.26 -7.13
CA THR A 21 46.01 -28.72 -7.67
C THR A 21 45.01 -27.62 -7.44
N ALA A 22 44.56 -26.98 -8.54
CA ALA A 22 43.46 -26.07 -8.55
C ALA A 22 42.19 -26.87 -8.24
N ALA A 23 41.77 -26.87 -6.99
CA ALA A 23 40.42 -27.25 -6.62
C ALA A 23 39.56 -26.03 -6.89
N ALA A 24 38.65 -26.13 -7.88
CA ALA A 24 37.56 -25.22 -8.06
C ALA A 24 36.74 -25.23 -6.76
N ALA A 25 36.82 -24.15 -6.01
CA ALA A 25 35.84 -23.92 -4.93
C ALA A 25 34.49 -23.67 -5.60
N GLU A 26 33.60 -24.65 -5.53
CA GLU A 26 32.19 -24.43 -5.71
C GLU A 26 31.79 -23.40 -4.64
N THR A 27 31.54 -22.20 -5.10
CA THR A 27 30.89 -21.18 -4.27
C THR A 27 29.47 -21.66 -4.05
N GLU A 28 29.25 -22.27 -2.91
CA GLU A 28 27.91 -22.56 -2.40
C GLU A 28 27.17 -21.21 -2.38
N ALA A 29 26.16 -21.08 -3.26
CA ALA A 29 25.31 -19.90 -3.29
C ALA A 29 24.69 -19.77 -1.91
N ALA A 30 24.93 -18.64 -1.26
CA ALA A 30 24.21 -18.30 -0.04
C ALA A 30 22.72 -18.44 -0.31
N PRO A 31 21.93 -19.00 0.64
CA PRO A 31 20.48 -19.10 0.48
C PRO A 31 19.95 -17.70 0.17
N ALA A 32 19.15 -17.60 -0.88
CA ALA A 32 18.45 -16.38 -1.22
C ALA A 32 17.76 -15.88 0.08
N GLY A 33 18.17 -14.70 0.54
CA GLY A 33 17.59 -14.11 1.73
C GLY A 33 16.08 -14.05 1.52
N GLU A 34 15.33 -14.54 2.50
CA GLU A 34 13.89 -14.31 2.59
C GLU A 34 13.69 -12.81 2.44
N GLU A 35 12.93 -12.40 1.43
CA GLU A 35 12.50 -11.01 1.31
C GLU A 35 11.81 -10.67 2.63
N PRO A 36 12.13 -9.51 3.25
CA PRO A 36 11.51 -9.14 4.52
C PRO A 36 10.00 -9.13 4.32
N GLU A 37 9.30 -9.95 5.09
CA GLU A 37 7.84 -10.03 5.10
C GLU A 37 7.29 -8.61 5.27
N GLN A 38 6.64 -8.11 4.25
CA GLN A 38 6.16 -6.74 4.22
C GLN A 38 5.09 -6.60 5.29
N ALA A 39 5.28 -5.69 6.24
CA ALA A 39 4.31 -5.44 7.30
C ALA A 39 2.92 -5.17 6.68
N PRO A 40 1.84 -5.70 7.26
CA PRO A 40 0.51 -5.51 6.72
C PRO A 40 0.17 -4.02 6.64
N ALA A 41 -0.41 -3.59 5.52
CA ALA A 41 -0.78 -2.19 5.31
C ALA A 41 -1.78 -1.68 6.38
N PHE A 42 -2.60 -2.60 6.92
CA PHE A 42 -3.60 -2.31 7.94
C PHE A 42 -3.59 -3.37 9.04
N VAL A 43 -3.80 -2.90 10.26
CA VAL A 43 -3.96 -3.76 11.43
C VAL A 43 -5.41 -3.69 11.89
N ARG A 44 -6.06 -4.85 12.08
CA ARG A 44 -7.39 -4.91 12.67
C ARG A 44 -7.27 -4.95 14.18
N VAL A 45 -7.93 -3.99 14.85
CA VAL A 45 -8.17 -4.00 16.28
C VAL A 45 -9.68 -4.01 16.54
N TRP A 46 -10.11 -4.55 17.67
CA TRP A 46 -11.52 -4.58 18.02
C TRP A 46 -11.71 -4.62 19.53
N GLY A 47 -12.89 -4.28 19.98
CA GLY A 47 -13.22 -4.32 21.38
C GLY A 47 -14.56 -3.70 21.68
N LYS A 48 -14.93 -3.72 22.95
CA LYS A 48 -16.10 -3.03 23.48
C LYS A 48 -15.76 -1.59 23.80
N VAL A 49 -16.62 -0.70 23.38
CA VAL A 49 -16.54 0.71 23.75
C VAL A 49 -16.63 0.82 25.27
N SER A 50 -15.70 1.51 25.86
CA SER A 50 -15.56 1.68 27.31
C SER A 50 -15.45 3.16 27.65
N PRO A 51 -15.83 3.57 28.88
CA PRO A 51 -15.72 4.94 29.33
C PRO A 51 -14.29 5.47 29.18
N TRP A 52 -14.16 6.68 28.64
CA TRP A 52 -12.92 7.39 28.43
C TRP A 52 -13.13 8.89 28.60
N ASP A 53 -12.22 9.56 29.29
CA ASP A 53 -12.27 11.00 29.55
C ASP A 53 -11.35 11.81 28.62
N GLY A 54 -10.63 11.14 27.73
CA GLY A 54 -9.79 11.74 26.69
C GLY A 54 -10.48 11.81 25.33
N GLU A 55 -9.74 12.27 24.31
CA GLU A 55 -10.19 12.29 22.93
C GLU A 55 -10.14 10.90 22.30
N GLY A 56 -11.12 10.60 21.43
CA GLY A 56 -11.21 9.33 20.71
C GLY A 56 -12.13 8.32 21.35
N ILE A 57 -12.16 7.11 20.78
CA ILE A 57 -12.99 5.99 21.22
C ILE A 57 -12.11 4.97 21.92
N TYR A 58 -12.36 4.71 23.18
CA TYR A 58 -11.60 3.74 23.94
C TYR A 58 -12.24 2.35 23.81
N LEU A 59 -11.46 1.39 23.29
CA LEU A 59 -11.87 0.01 23.12
C LEU A 59 -11.15 -0.89 24.11
N LYS A 60 -11.89 -1.82 24.71
CA LYS A 60 -11.35 -2.93 25.52
C LYS A 60 -11.68 -4.26 24.89
N ASN A 61 -10.66 -5.10 24.77
CA ASN A 61 -10.77 -6.46 24.27
C ASN A 61 -10.30 -7.44 25.36
N ASP A 62 -11.25 -8.18 25.90
CA ASP A 62 -11.00 -9.18 26.95
C ASP A 62 -10.93 -10.61 26.38
N SER A 63 -10.83 -10.77 25.03
CA SER A 63 -10.90 -12.08 24.38
C SER A 63 -9.64 -12.94 24.55
N GLY A 64 -8.48 -12.32 24.75
CA GLY A 64 -7.20 -13.01 24.80
C GLY A 64 -6.76 -13.62 23.45
N ASP A 65 -7.31 -13.12 22.34
CA ASP A 65 -7.05 -13.62 20.98
C ASP A 65 -5.75 -13.09 20.34
N GLY A 66 -4.90 -12.41 21.12
CA GLY A 66 -3.65 -11.78 20.64
C GLY A 66 -3.83 -10.37 20.08
N SER A 67 -5.05 -9.85 20.02
CA SER A 67 -5.32 -8.44 19.74
C SER A 67 -4.92 -7.56 20.94
N LEU A 68 -4.86 -6.24 20.72
CA LEU A 68 -4.59 -5.31 21.81
C LEU A 68 -5.72 -5.38 22.86
N ASP A 69 -5.37 -5.58 24.13
CA ASP A 69 -6.32 -5.63 25.24
C ASP A 69 -7.04 -4.27 25.40
N GLN A 70 -6.39 -3.20 25.02
CA GLN A 70 -6.93 -1.85 25.09
C GLN A 70 -6.29 -0.94 24.05
N VAL A 71 -7.06 -0.03 23.48
CA VAL A 71 -6.59 0.94 22.50
C VAL A 71 -7.54 2.13 22.43
N VAL A 72 -6.99 3.34 22.21
CA VAL A 72 -7.78 4.51 21.85
C VAL A 72 -7.73 4.71 20.35
N ILE A 73 -8.89 4.82 19.74
CA ILE A 73 -9.06 5.04 18.32
C ILE A 73 -9.43 6.49 18.06
N HIS A 74 -8.67 7.14 17.20
CA HIS A 74 -9.00 8.45 16.64
C HIS A 74 -9.71 8.25 15.31
N PRO A 75 -11.04 8.51 15.23
CA PRO A 75 -11.81 8.29 14.01
C PRO A 75 -11.37 9.19 12.85
N GLY A 76 -11.02 10.45 13.10
CA GLY A 76 -10.78 11.43 12.03
C GLY A 76 -11.92 11.42 11.00
N ASP A 77 -11.55 11.41 9.72
CA ASP A 77 -12.50 11.32 8.59
C ASP A 77 -12.73 9.86 8.12
N ALA A 78 -12.32 8.87 8.92
CA ALA A 78 -12.49 7.47 8.55
C ALA A 78 -13.99 7.11 8.39
N PRO A 79 -14.37 6.42 7.30
CA PRO A 79 -15.75 5.97 7.15
C PRO A 79 -16.11 4.98 8.26
N ALA A 80 -17.24 5.23 8.90
CA ALA A 80 -17.84 4.32 9.87
C ALA A 80 -19.06 3.63 9.23
N VAL A 81 -19.12 2.30 9.31
CA VAL A 81 -20.10 1.47 8.61
C VAL A 81 -20.87 0.61 9.58
N ASP A 82 -22.19 0.64 9.49
CA ASP A 82 -23.10 -0.29 10.13
C ASP A 82 -23.11 -1.60 9.30
N ALA A 83 -22.57 -2.68 9.86
CA ALA A 83 -22.40 -3.94 9.13
C ALA A 83 -23.74 -4.60 8.78
N ALA A 84 -24.78 -4.39 9.58
CA ALA A 84 -26.09 -4.97 9.34
C ALA A 84 -26.78 -4.35 8.12
N THR A 85 -26.62 -3.04 7.93
CA THR A 85 -27.30 -2.30 6.87
C THR A 85 -26.40 -1.91 5.71
N GLY A 86 -25.08 -1.82 5.89
CA GLY A 86 -24.13 -1.26 4.95
C GLY A 86 -24.18 0.26 4.83
N LEU A 87 -24.92 0.94 5.71
CA LEU A 87 -25.06 2.40 5.74
C LEU A 87 -24.02 3.02 6.70
N PRO A 88 -23.83 4.34 6.66
CA PRO A 88 -22.98 5.02 7.63
C PRO A 88 -23.44 4.75 9.07
N LEU A 89 -22.47 4.41 9.91
CA LEU A 89 -22.65 4.33 11.35
C LEU A 89 -22.45 5.70 11.98
N ASP A 90 -23.44 6.15 12.70
CA ASP A 90 -23.35 7.38 13.49
C ASP A 90 -22.57 7.12 14.77
N LEU A 91 -21.33 7.55 14.83
CA LEU A 91 -20.43 7.33 15.97
C LEU A 91 -20.91 8.04 17.25
N GLU A 92 -21.71 9.11 17.15
CA GLU A 92 -22.29 9.79 18.31
C GLU A 92 -23.36 8.92 19.01
N LYS A 93 -23.92 7.96 18.31
CA LYS A 93 -24.92 7.02 18.84
C LYS A 93 -24.33 5.73 19.39
N VAL A 94 -23.04 5.51 19.20
CA VAL A 94 -22.34 4.36 19.75
C VAL A 94 -22.25 4.49 21.27
N LYS A 95 -22.58 3.40 21.98
CA LYS A 95 -22.72 3.37 23.43
C LYS A 95 -21.65 2.49 24.06
N GLU A 96 -21.43 2.70 25.35
CA GLU A 96 -20.67 1.78 26.17
C GLU A 96 -21.19 0.35 26.03
N GLY A 97 -20.29 -0.60 25.82
CA GLY A 97 -20.58 -2.01 25.62
C GLY A 97 -20.80 -2.41 24.16
N ASP A 98 -21.02 -1.46 23.23
CA ASP A 98 -21.08 -1.76 21.80
C ASP A 98 -19.72 -2.27 21.31
N THR A 99 -19.73 -3.24 20.40
CA THR A 99 -18.49 -3.77 19.81
C THR A 99 -18.18 -3.07 18.52
N LEU A 100 -16.95 -2.56 18.41
CA LEU A 100 -16.43 -1.98 17.19
C LEU A 100 -15.22 -2.78 16.69
N TYR A 101 -15.12 -2.89 15.37
CA TYR A 101 -13.98 -3.41 14.63
C TYR A 101 -13.35 -2.26 13.85
N VAL A 102 -12.05 -2.08 13.98
CA VAL A 102 -11.34 -0.93 13.39
C VAL A 102 -10.14 -1.44 12.63
N TRP A 103 -9.99 -1.04 11.39
CA TRP A 103 -8.74 -1.18 10.65
C TRP A 103 -8.02 0.15 10.74
N ALA A 104 -6.79 0.11 11.23
CA ALA A 104 -5.90 1.24 11.40
C ALA A 104 -4.62 1.02 10.60
N GLY A 105 -3.91 2.09 10.27
CA GLY A 105 -2.55 1.98 9.76
C GLY A 105 -1.62 1.34 10.80
N PRO A 106 -0.45 0.82 10.39
CA PRO A 106 0.46 0.12 11.30
C PRO A 106 1.12 1.05 12.33
N ALA A 107 1.05 2.36 12.13
CA ALA A 107 1.60 3.35 13.07
C ALA A 107 0.74 3.44 14.33
N MET A 108 1.38 3.32 15.48
CA MET A 108 0.74 3.38 16.79
C MET A 108 1.56 4.28 17.73
N ALA A 109 0.87 5.20 18.41
CA ALA A 109 1.51 5.95 19.48
C ALA A 109 1.67 5.04 20.72
N LEU A 110 2.89 4.97 21.24
CA LEU A 110 3.24 4.14 22.40
C LEU A 110 2.87 4.84 23.72
N SER A 111 1.62 5.30 23.82
CA SER A 111 1.02 5.82 25.06
C SER A 111 0.38 4.68 25.88
N MET A 112 -0.14 5.00 27.04
CA MET A 112 -0.90 4.07 27.88
C MET A 112 -2.30 4.65 28.15
N PRO A 113 -3.34 4.16 27.51
CA PRO A 113 -3.38 3.11 26.47
C PRO A 113 -2.76 3.56 25.14
N PRO A 114 -2.36 2.61 24.26
CA PRO A 114 -1.87 2.93 22.92
C PRO A 114 -2.96 3.59 22.08
N GLN A 115 -2.55 4.41 21.10
CA GLN A 115 -3.47 5.19 20.26
C GLN A 115 -3.19 4.95 18.79
N MET A 116 -4.27 4.84 18.01
CA MET A 116 -4.21 4.59 16.56
C MET A 116 -5.23 5.47 15.82
N SER A 117 -4.92 5.83 14.57
CA SER A 117 -5.86 6.50 13.67
C SER A 117 -6.62 5.47 12.84
N ALA A 118 -7.94 5.57 12.81
CA ALA A 118 -8.78 4.68 12.02
C ALA A 118 -8.62 4.94 10.52
N GLN A 119 -8.74 3.88 9.74
CA GLN A 119 -8.93 3.90 8.29
C GLN A 119 -10.37 3.51 7.92
N VAL A 120 -10.98 2.62 8.69
CA VAL A 120 -12.40 2.27 8.64
C VAL A 120 -12.85 1.76 9.99
N ILE A 121 -14.08 2.07 10.37
CA ILE A 121 -14.73 1.60 11.59
C ILE A 121 -15.97 0.82 11.20
N VAL A 122 -16.18 -0.34 11.80
CA VAL A 122 -17.35 -1.19 11.57
C VAL A 122 -18.00 -1.50 12.90
N GLY A 123 -19.28 -1.22 13.01
CA GLY A 123 -20.11 -1.56 14.16
C GLY A 123 -21.34 -2.36 13.76
N ASN A 124 -22.16 -2.72 14.73
CA ASN A 124 -23.44 -3.43 14.53
C ASN A 124 -23.31 -4.73 13.71
N VAL A 125 -22.21 -5.45 13.90
CA VAL A 125 -22.04 -6.76 13.25
C VAL A 125 -23.06 -7.72 13.88
N PRO A 126 -23.99 -8.30 13.08
CA PRO A 126 -24.94 -9.28 13.60
C PRO A 126 -24.25 -10.48 14.24
N ALA A 127 -24.82 -11.03 15.30
CA ALA A 127 -24.20 -12.12 16.07
C ALA A 127 -23.98 -13.42 15.25
N ASP A 128 -24.75 -13.58 14.19
CA ASP A 128 -24.70 -14.72 13.26
C ASP A 128 -23.93 -14.41 11.96
N ALA A 129 -23.39 -13.20 11.83
CA ALA A 129 -22.64 -12.77 10.66
C ALA A 129 -21.13 -12.72 10.94
N ALA A 130 -20.33 -13.00 9.92
CA ALA A 130 -18.91 -12.76 9.97
C ALA A 130 -18.60 -11.25 9.94
N VAL A 131 -17.51 -10.86 10.61
CA VAL A 131 -16.95 -9.51 10.49
C VAL A 131 -16.44 -9.33 9.07
N PRO A 132 -16.85 -8.27 8.35
CA PRO A 132 -16.33 -8.04 7.00
C PRO A 132 -14.82 -7.81 7.04
N GLU A 133 -14.13 -8.11 5.96
CA GLU A 133 -12.71 -7.79 5.78
C GLU A 133 -12.56 -6.43 5.10
N PHE A 134 -11.60 -5.65 5.53
CA PHE A 134 -11.20 -4.42 4.85
C PHE A 134 -10.04 -4.70 3.91
N CYS A 135 -10.19 -4.27 2.66
CA CYS A 135 -9.18 -4.46 1.62
C CYS A 135 -9.00 -3.18 0.80
N GLU A 136 -7.78 -2.99 0.29
CA GLU A 136 -7.51 -2.10 -0.85
C GLU A 136 -7.26 -2.93 -2.09
N ILE A 137 -7.92 -2.59 -3.19
CA ILE A 137 -7.74 -3.25 -4.47
C ILE A 137 -6.37 -2.85 -5.02
N ALA A 138 -5.49 -3.82 -5.22
CA ALA A 138 -4.17 -3.60 -5.83
C ALA A 138 -4.22 -3.78 -7.36
N GLY A 139 -5.11 -4.60 -7.83
CA GLY A 139 -5.30 -4.92 -9.23
C GLY A 139 -6.45 -5.90 -9.43
N ARG A 140 -6.70 -6.29 -10.68
CA ARG A 140 -7.67 -7.34 -10.99
C ARG A 140 -7.10 -8.31 -12.03
N ALA A 141 -7.28 -9.60 -11.82
CA ALA A 141 -7.17 -10.61 -12.84
C ALA A 141 -8.59 -11.06 -13.21
N VAL A 142 -8.96 -10.87 -14.44
CA VAL A 142 -10.22 -11.37 -14.96
C VAL A 142 -9.96 -12.76 -15.53
N SER A 143 -10.51 -13.80 -14.91
CA SER A 143 -10.52 -15.12 -15.50
C SER A 143 -11.57 -15.12 -16.62
N PRO A 144 -11.22 -15.50 -17.87
CA PRO A 144 -12.22 -15.69 -18.89
C PRO A 144 -13.21 -16.79 -18.43
N ALA A 145 -14.50 -16.57 -18.64
CA ALA A 145 -15.48 -17.62 -18.39
C ALA A 145 -15.12 -18.87 -19.22
N PRO A 146 -15.36 -20.09 -18.71
CA PRO A 146 -15.16 -21.32 -19.48
C PRO A 146 -15.94 -21.22 -20.81
N GLY A 147 -15.23 -21.24 -21.95
CA GLY A 147 -15.80 -21.09 -23.30
C GLY A 147 -15.50 -19.76 -24.00
N ASP A 148 -14.97 -18.74 -23.29
CA ASP A 148 -14.54 -17.46 -23.87
C ASP A 148 -13.03 -17.41 -24.17
N GLU A 149 -12.39 -18.56 -24.20
CA GLU A 149 -10.96 -18.69 -24.51
C GLU A 149 -10.69 -18.21 -25.96
N GLY A 150 -10.41 -16.92 -26.08
CA GLY A 150 -10.06 -16.31 -27.37
C GLY A 150 -10.89 -15.10 -27.80
N ASN A 151 -11.86 -14.65 -26.99
CA ASN A 151 -12.55 -13.39 -27.24
C ASN A 151 -12.12 -12.33 -26.23
N PRO A 152 -11.24 -11.36 -26.62
CA PRO A 152 -10.77 -10.31 -25.73
C PRO A 152 -11.85 -9.28 -25.35
N LYS A 153 -13.05 -9.42 -25.89
CA LYS A 153 -14.18 -8.54 -25.58
C LYS A 153 -14.79 -8.97 -24.26
N PHE A 154 -14.24 -8.46 -23.15
CA PHE A 154 -14.82 -8.43 -21.82
C PHE A 154 -15.66 -9.65 -21.42
N PRO A 155 -15.25 -10.44 -20.43
CA PRO A 155 -16.21 -11.33 -19.81
C PRO A 155 -17.31 -10.46 -19.19
N LEU A 156 -18.48 -10.46 -19.80
CA LEU A 156 -19.72 -9.87 -19.24
C LEU A 156 -20.19 -10.64 -18.00
N THR A 157 -19.50 -11.70 -17.65
CA THR A 157 -19.72 -12.49 -16.44
C THR A 157 -18.88 -11.86 -15.33
N GLY A 158 -19.50 -11.24 -14.37
CA GLY A 158 -18.88 -10.57 -13.23
C GLY A 158 -18.11 -11.49 -12.27
N SER A 159 -17.43 -12.49 -12.83
CA SER A 159 -16.58 -13.44 -12.09
C SER A 159 -15.12 -13.16 -12.37
N GLY A 160 -14.28 -13.25 -11.33
CA GLY A 160 -12.84 -13.03 -11.45
C GLY A 160 -12.15 -13.05 -10.11
N VAL A 161 -10.88 -12.64 -10.13
CA VAL A 161 -10.07 -12.48 -8.95
C VAL A 161 -9.66 -11.01 -8.84
N LEU A 162 -9.87 -10.42 -7.69
CA LEU A 162 -9.37 -9.11 -7.32
C LEU A 162 -8.10 -9.31 -6.49
N HIS A 163 -7.00 -8.72 -6.92
CA HIS A 163 -5.79 -8.67 -6.10
C HIS A 163 -5.93 -7.57 -5.07
N THR A 164 -5.61 -7.88 -3.83
CA THR A 164 -5.62 -6.95 -2.70
C THR A 164 -4.26 -6.94 -2.03
N GLY A 165 -4.02 -5.96 -1.17
CA GLY A 165 -2.79 -5.93 -0.37
C GLY A 165 -2.63 -7.12 0.60
N GLY A 166 -3.72 -7.85 0.87
CA GLY A 166 -3.73 -9.04 1.74
C GLY A 166 -3.86 -10.38 1.00
N GLY A 167 -3.85 -10.38 -0.34
CA GLY A 167 -3.99 -11.60 -1.14
C GLY A 167 -5.05 -11.49 -2.23
N GLU A 168 -5.63 -12.62 -2.59
CA GLU A 168 -6.63 -12.72 -3.66
C GLU A 168 -8.05 -12.80 -3.08
N LEU A 169 -8.97 -12.12 -3.74
CA LEU A 169 -10.39 -12.12 -3.44
C LEU A 169 -11.15 -12.66 -4.64
N GLU A 170 -11.74 -13.83 -4.51
CA GLU A 170 -12.61 -14.40 -5.54
C GLU A 170 -13.98 -13.70 -5.53
N VAL A 171 -14.43 -13.26 -6.69
CA VAL A 171 -15.76 -12.68 -6.94
C VAL A 171 -16.47 -13.46 -8.04
N THR A 172 -17.80 -13.51 -7.96
CA THR A 172 -18.64 -14.24 -8.91
C THR A 172 -19.75 -13.35 -9.45
N ASP A 173 -20.51 -13.84 -10.42
CA ASP A 173 -21.72 -13.18 -10.92
C ASP A 173 -22.82 -12.98 -9.86
N LYS A 174 -22.68 -13.61 -8.69
CA LYS A 174 -23.58 -13.47 -7.54
C LYS A 174 -23.10 -12.44 -6.53
N THR A 175 -21.86 -11.99 -6.64
CA THR A 175 -21.30 -10.97 -5.73
C THR A 175 -22.07 -9.66 -5.86
N VAL A 176 -22.58 -9.15 -4.75
CA VAL A 176 -23.34 -7.89 -4.70
C VAL A 176 -22.38 -6.74 -4.42
N TYR A 177 -22.35 -5.75 -5.30
CA TYR A 177 -21.54 -4.54 -5.14
C TYR A 177 -22.43 -3.39 -4.68
N ASN A 178 -22.09 -2.80 -3.53
CA ASN A 178 -22.80 -1.65 -2.98
C ASN A 178 -21.93 -0.39 -3.07
N PRO A 179 -22.41 0.68 -3.71
CA PRO A 179 -21.71 1.96 -3.71
C PRO A 179 -21.78 2.63 -2.34
N TRP A 180 -20.86 3.56 -2.06
CA TRP A 180 -20.94 4.42 -0.89
C TRP A 180 -21.86 5.63 -1.17
N LEU A 181 -22.97 5.70 -0.47
CA LEU A 181 -23.91 6.86 -0.46
C LEU A 181 -24.37 7.36 -1.85
N THR A 182 -24.29 6.54 -2.87
CA THR A 182 -24.75 6.87 -4.22
C THR A 182 -25.72 5.80 -4.73
N ARG A 183 -26.53 6.16 -5.73
CA ARG A 183 -27.45 5.24 -6.42
C ARG A 183 -26.83 4.68 -7.71
N GLN A 184 -25.57 4.91 -7.95
CA GLN A 184 -24.89 4.36 -9.13
C GLN A 184 -24.81 2.84 -9.02
N ILE A 185 -24.98 2.18 -10.16
CA ILE A 185 -24.72 0.75 -10.25
C ILE A 185 -23.22 0.57 -10.29
N VAL A 186 -22.69 -0.18 -9.33
CA VAL A 186 -21.27 -0.54 -9.27
C VAL A 186 -21.09 -1.96 -9.77
N ARG A 187 -20.05 -2.16 -10.53
CA ARG A 187 -19.63 -3.45 -11.08
C ARG A 187 -18.17 -3.73 -10.72
N MET A 188 -17.72 -4.95 -10.99
CA MET A 188 -16.33 -5.33 -10.79
C MET A 188 -15.35 -4.41 -11.54
N GLU A 189 -15.73 -3.94 -12.73
CA GLU A 189 -14.90 -3.06 -13.55
C GLU A 189 -14.63 -1.69 -12.90
N ASP A 190 -15.49 -1.27 -12.00
CA ASP A 190 -15.35 0.01 -11.28
C ASP A 190 -14.36 -0.09 -10.11
N LEU A 191 -13.92 -1.31 -9.76
CA LEU A 191 -12.93 -1.55 -8.71
C LEU A 191 -11.52 -1.37 -9.28
N THR A 192 -11.07 -0.14 -9.33
CA THR A 192 -9.72 0.23 -9.78
C THR A 192 -8.69 0.10 -8.63
N PRO A 193 -7.38 0.03 -8.94
CA PRO A 193 -6.34 0.08 -7.92
C PRO A 193 -6.52 1.28 -6.98
N GLY A 194 -6.37 1.04 -5.67
CA GLY A 194 -6.63 2.02 -4.62
C GLY A 194 -8.09 2.10 -4.16
N THR A 195 -9.03 1.40 -4.83
CA THR A 195 -10.40 1.31 -4.33
C THR A 195 -10.44 0.58 -2.99
N ARG A 196 -11.02 1.19 -1.97
CA ARG A 196 -11.15 0.64 -0.62
C ARG A 196 -12.52 0.00 -0.45
N VAL A 197 -12.55 -1.21 0.09
CA VAL A 197 -13.79 -1.99 0.22
C VAL A 197 -13.87 -2.73 1.55
N LEU A 198 -15.11 -2.95 2.01
CA LEU A 198 -15.43 -3.99 2.99
C LEU A 198 -16.04 -5.18 2.27
N VAL A 199 -15.59 -6.37 2.62
CA VAL A 199 -15.97 -7.62 1.95
C VAL A 199 -16.55 -8.60 2.95
N TRP A 200 -17.75 -9.07 2.66
CA TRP A 200 -18.36 -10.22 3.33
C TRP A 200 -18.14 -11.46 2.49
N LYS A 201 -17.54 -12.48 3.06
CA LYS A 201 -17.22 -13.75 2.40
C LYS A 201 -18.16 -14.85 2.84
N ASP A 202 -18.42 -15.77 1.94
CA ASP A 202 -19.08 -17.04 2.27
C ASP A 202 -18.10 -17.99 3.00
N LYS A 203 -18.59 -19.17 3.36
CA LYS A 203 -17.80 -20.22 4.01
C LYS A 203 -16.64 -20.77 3.18
N ASN A 204 -16.61 -20.50 1.88
CA ASN A 204 -15.57 -20.94 0.95
C ASN A 204 -14.55 -19.82 0.69
N GLY A 205 -14.75 -18.61 1.26
CA GLY A 205 -13.88 -17.46 1.05
C GLY A 205 -14.25 -16.60 -0.16
N VAL A 206 -15.34 -16.94 -0.87
CA VAL A 206 -15.85 -16.18 -2.02
C VAL A 206 -16.62 -14.94 -1.53
N ALA A 207 -16.41 -13.81 -2.18
CA ALA A 207 -17.11 -12.58 -1.84
C ALA A 207 -18.61 -12.67 -2.16
N GLU A 208 -19.46 -12.58 -1.15
CA GLU A 208 -20.91 -12.44 -1.30
C GLU A 208 -21.33 -10.98 -1.50
N LYS A 209 -20.70 -10.09 -0.73
CA LYS A 209 -20.99 -8.65 -0.76
C LYS A 209 -19.69 -7.85 -0.68
N VAL A 210 -19.58 -6.83 -1.53
CA VAL A 210 -18.50 -5.85 -1.56
C VAL A 210 -19.12 -4.47 -1.37
N GLN A 211 -18.80 -3.81 -0.27
CA GLN A 211 -19.20 -2.43 0.02
C GLN A 211 -18.04 -1.50 -0.34
N LEU A 212 -18.22 -0.65 -1.33
CA LEU A 212 -17.24 0.38 -1.63
C LEU A 212 -17.22 1.40 -0.50
N LEU A 213 -16.04 1.94 -0.24
CA LEU A 213 -15.81 3.03 0.70
C LEU A 213 -15.40 4.29 -0.09
N PRO A 214 -15.41 5.48 0.55
CA PRO A 214 -14.91 6.69 -0.08
C PRO A 214 -13.48 6.48 -0.60
N ASN A 215 -13.24 6.94 -1.83
CA ASN A 215 -11.89 6.94 -2.37
C ASN A 215 -11.03 8.00 -1.67
N VAL A 216 -9.83 7.61 -1.26
CA VAL A 216 -8.87 8.49 -0.59
C VAL A 216 -7.75 8.96 -1.52
N TYR A 217 -7.61 8.33 -2.69
CA TYR A 217 -6.57 8.66 -3.66
C TYR A 217 -7.11 9.54 -4.80
N GLN A 218 -6.26 10.42 -5.32
CA GLN A 218 -6.55 11.22 -6.51
C GLN A 218 -6.53 10.40 -7.81
N GLY A 219 -5.86 9.25 -7.77
CA GLY A 219 -5.73 8.33 -8.88
C GLY A 219 -4.77 7.20 -8.53
N TYR A 220 -4.30 6.49 -9.54
CA TYR A 220 -3.32 5.43 -9.36
C TYR A 220 -2.27 5.41 -10.46
N VAL A 221 -1.11 4.85 -10.13
CA VAL A 221 -0.02 4.60 -11.08
C VAL A 221 0.20 3.09 -11.15
N SER A 222 0.08 2.54 -12.34
CA SER A 222 0.49 1.17 -12.63
C SER A 222 1.93 1.16 -13.11
N THR A 223 2.70 0.16 -12.69
CA THR A 223 4.10 0.01 -13.09
C THR A 223 4.30 -1.31 -13.82
N PHE A 224 5.15 -1.26 -14.84
CA PHE A 224 5.70 -2.44 -15.48
C PHE A 224 7.22 -2.26 -15.56
N ALA A 225 7.95 -3.06 -14.80
CA ALA A 225 9.39 -2.93 -14.68
C ALA A 225 10.10 -4.21 -15.14
N THR A 226 11.08 -4.03 -16.02
CA THR A 226 12.07 -5.05 -16.40
C THR A 226 13.45 -4.65 -15.87
N MET A 227 14.47 -5.43 -16.14
CA MET A 227 15.86 -5.06 -15.79
C MET A 227 16.30 -3.74 -16.43
N HIS A 228 15.78 -3.41 -17.61
CA HIS A 228 16.27 -2.30 -18.44
C HIS A 228 15.22 -1.21 -18.70
N ASP A 229 13.96 -1.46 -18.40
CA ASP A 229 12.87 -0.55 -18.73
C ASP A 229 11.88 -0.44 -17.56
N VAL A 230 11.46 0.77 -17.28
CA VAL A 230 10.38 1.06 -16.34
C VAL A 230 9.33 1.86 -17.08
N ARG A 231 8.15 1.30 -17.19
CA ARG A 231 6.98 1.94 -17.78
C ARG A 231 5.97 2.23 -16.71
N LEU A 232 5.34 3.39 -16.82
CA LEU A 232 4.36 3.93 -15.88
C LEU A 232 3.09 4.26 -16.67
N ALA A 233 1.94 3.94 -16.13
CA ALA A 233 0.65 4.36 -16.65
C ALA A 233 -0.15 5.01 -15.53
N VAL A 234 -0.78 6.15 -15.83
CA VAL A 234 -1.60 6.90 -14.85
C VAL A 234 -3.07 6.64 -15.13
N ASN A 235 -3.81 6.21 -14.11
CA ASN A 235 -5.24 5.86 -14.18
C ASN A 235 -5.57 4.81 -15.25
N GLY A 236 -4.66 3.88 -15.47
CA GLY A 236 -4.82 2.77 -16.40
C GLY A 236 -3.66 1.78 -16.30
N GLY A 237 -3.59 0.87 -17.27
CA GLY A 237 -2.56 -0.16 -17.37
C GLY A 237 -1.84 -0.15 -18.71
N PHE A 238 -1.40 -1.34 -19.13
CA PHE A 238 -0.58 -1.52 -20.34
C PHE A 238 -1.24 -2.45 -21.38
N ASP A 239 -2.51 -2.76 -21.20
CA ASP A 239 -3.26 -3.54 -22.16
C ASP A 239 -3.56 -2.71 -23.39
N ALA A 240 -3.11 -3.17 -24.57
CA ALA A 240 -3.16 -2.42 -25.82
C ALA A 240 -4.59 -2.15 -26.31
N GLU A 241 -5.57 -2.96 -25.93
CA GLU A 241 -6.96 -2.81 -26.35
C GLU A 241 -7.78 -2.04 -25.32
N ARG A 242 -7.61 -2.37 -24.04
CA ARG A 242 -8.38 -1.80 -22.94
C ARG A 242 -7.88 -0.42 -22.53
N ASP A 243 -6.57 -0.21 -22.51
CA ASP A 243 -5.93 0.98 -22.01
C ASP A 243 -5.54 1.95 -23.14
N GLN A 244 -6.29 1.97 -24.23
CA GLN A 244 -6.08 2.91 -25.34
C GLN A 244 -6.24 4.36 -24.86
N GLY A 245 -5.22 5.19 -25.12
CA GLY A 245 -5.22 6.60 -24.71
C GLY A 245 -4.84 6.87 -23.25
N VAL A 246 -4.54 5.82 -22.47
CA VAL A 246 -4.00 5.99 -21.12
C VAL A 246 -2.62 6.63 -21.21
N PRO A 247 -2.35 7.72 -20.46
CA PRO A 247 -1.04 8.34 -20.42
C PRO A 247 0.02 7.37 -19.90
N GLN A 248 1.06 7.13 -20.70
CA GLN A 248 2.18 6.27 -20.36
C GLN A 248 3.49 7.04 -20.39
N PHE A 249 4.39 6.73 -19.47
CA PHE A 249 5.66 7.40 -19.30
C PHE A 249 6.78 6.37 -19.08
N SER A 250 8.00 6.74 -19.50
CA SER A 250 9.20 5.98 -19.16
C SER A 250 9.81 6.54 -17.89
N GLY A 251 10.03 5.67 -16.93
CA GLY A 251 10.88 5.92 -15.78
C GLY A 251 12.30 5.40 -16.04
N GLN A 252 13.20 5.66 -15.12
CA GLN A 252 14.57 5.15 -15.16
C GLN A 252 15.03 4.64 -13.81
N ARG A 253 15.92 3.66 -13.80
CA ARG A 253 16.54 3.18 -12.57
C ARG A 253 17.83 3.95 -12.30
N LYS A 254 17.95 4.52 -11.10
CA LYS A 254 19.16 5.20 -10.66
C LYS A 254 19.38 4.96 -9.18
N ASP A 255 20.56 4.48 -8.82
CA ASP A 255 20.99 4.25 -7.42
C ASP A 255 19.97 3.44 -6.60
N GLY A 256 19.33 2.45 -7.24
CA GLY A 256 18.31 1.58 -6.61
C GLY A 256 16.88 2.13 -6.62
N ALA A 257 16.69 3.41 -6.93
CA ALA A 257 15.37 4.03 -7.02
C ALA A 257 14.81 3.99 -8.46
N VAL A 258 13.51 3.96 -8.58
CA VAL A 258 12.78 4.21 -9.83
C VAL A 258 12.48 5.70 -9.90
N MET A 259 13.15 6.39 -10.82
CA MET A 259 12.98 7.82 -11.05
C MET A 259 11.89 8.06 -12.08
N THR A 260 10.96 8.95 -11.77
CA THR A 260 9.70 9.17 -12.51
C THR A 260 9.57 10.62 -12.95
N PRO A 261 9.19 10.91 -14.22
CA PRO A 261 9.06 12.26 -14.71
C PRO A 261 7.91 13.00 -14.00
N ILE A 262 8.23 14.05 -13.25
CA ILE A 262 7.25 14.77 -12.42
C ILE A 262 6.10 15.30 -13.28
N ARG A 263 6.41 16.08 -14.32
CA ARG A 263 5.40 16.76 -15.13
C ARG A 263 4.40 15.80 -15.75
N GLY A 264 4.91 14.76 -16.41
CA GLY A 264 4.05 13.82 -17.12
C GLY A 264 3.04 13.13 -16.17
N VAL A 265 3.53 12.59 -15.07
CA VAL A 265 2.69 11.87 -14.10
C VAL A 265 1.73 12.82 -13.38
N ALA A 266 2.21 13.98 -12.93
CA ALA A 266 1.39 14.95 -12.21
C ALA A 266 0.26 15.51 -13.10
N GLU A 267 0.57 15.94 -14.32
CA GLU A 267 -0.45 16.47 -15.25
C GLU A 267 -1.47 15.39 -15.66
N ALA A 268 -1.04 14.14 -15.86
CA ALA A 268 -1.95 13.02 -16.12
C ALA A 268 -2.86 12.68 -14.93
N ALA A 269 -2.42 13.00 -13.72
CA ALA A 269 -3.22 12.85 -12.49
C ALA A 269 -4.07 14.09 -12.15
N GLY A 270 -4.07 15.12 -13.02
CA GLY A 270 -4.90 16.31 -12.87
C GLY A 270 -4.25 17.46 -12.09
N TYR A 271 -2.95 17.40 -11.84
CA TYR A 271 -2.20 18.48 -11.21
C TYR A 271 -1.67 19.47 -12.24
N GLU A 272 -1.39 20.69 -11.82
CA GLU A 272 -0.71 21.70 -12.59
C GLU A 272 0.79 21.71 -12.27
N VAL A 273 1.66 21.77 -13.30
CA VAL A 273 3.10 21.79 -13.13
C VAL A 273 3.73 23.00 -13.83
N ARG A 274 4.38 23.85 -13.05
CA ARG A 274 5.10 25.01 -13.56
C ARG A 274 6.56 25.01 -13.11
N TRP A 275 7.38 25.75 -13.81
CA TRP A 275 8.76 26.03 -13.42
C TRP A 275 8.85 27.42 -12.79
N ASP A 276 9.51 27.51 -11.67
CA ASP A 276 9.86 28.75 -10.99
C ASP A 276 11.39 28.84 -10.81
N LYS A 277 11.95 30.04 -11.01
CA LYS A 277 13.41 30.24 -10.94
C LYS A 277 13.98 29.97 -9.54
N THR A 278 13.20 30.23 -8.51
CA THR A 278 13.61 30.12 -7.11
C THR A 278 13.21 28.76 -6.51
N LEU A 279 12.00 28.31 -6.82
CA LEU A 279 11.42 27.10 -6.23
C LEU A 279 11.66 25.84 -7.07
N GLY A 280 12.09 25.96 -8.31
CA GLY A 280 12.26 24.84 -9.23
C GLY A 280 10.95 24.39 -9.85
N VAL A 281 10.70 23.09 -9.84
CA VAL A 281 9.40 22.53 -10.24
C VAL A 281 8.40 22.76 -9.11
N VAL A 282 7.28 23.40 -9.44
CA VAL A 282 6.16 23.62 -8.51
C VAL A 282 4.96 22.85 -9.02
N VAL A 283 4.40 22.01 -8.16
CA VAL A 283 3.19 21.21 -8.41
C VAL A 283 2.04 21.75 -7.57
N SER A 284 0.89 21.95 -8.19
CA SER A 284 -0.32 22.48 -7.53
C SER A 284 -1.56 21.70 -7.93
N LEU A 285 -2.58 21.74 -7.07
CA LEU A 285 -3.90 21.18 -7.30
C LEU A 285 -4.94 22.24 -6.92
N ASN A 286 -5.86 22.56 -7.84
CA ASN A 286 -6.89 23.58 -7.66
C ASN A 286 -6.32 24.95 -7.22
N GLY A 287 -5.11 25.30 -7.71
CA GLY A 287 -4.42 26.55 -7.39
C GLY A 287 -3.61 26.54 -6.08
N GLU A 288 -3.71 25.49 -5.26
CA GLU A 288 -2.92 25.32 -4.04
C GLU A 288 -1.63 24.55 -4.33
N THR A 289 -0.50 25.04 -3.82
CA THR A 289 0.78 24.35 -3.97
C THR A 289 0.80 23.08 -3.12
N VAL A 290 1.09 21.96 -3.76
CA VAL A 290 1.27 20.68 -3.09
C VAL A 290 2.73 20.53 -2.64
N PHE A 291 3.66 20.75 -3.58
CA PHE A 291 5.09 20.80 -3.26
C PHE A 291 5.88 21.60 -4.30
N SER A 292 7.10 21.93 -3.95
CA SER A 292 8.11 22.40 -4.90
C SER A 292 9.45 21.71 -4.66
N VAL A 293 10.27 21.55 -5.73
CA VAL A 293 11.55 20.88 -5.66
C VAL A 293 12.55 21.46 -6.65
N GLN A 294 13.77 21.67 -6.19
CA GLN A 294 14.91 22.04 -7.02
C GLN A 294 15.59 20.79 -7.60
N PRO A 295 16.07 20.81 -8.84
CA PRO A 295 16.94 19.75 -9.34
C PRO A 295 18.19 19.57 -8.47
N GLY A 296 18.48 18.32 -8.10
CA GLY A 296 19.59 17.96 -7.24
C GLY A 296 19.29 18.04 -5.73
N ALA A 297 18.11 18.55 -5.34
CA ALA A 297 17.72 18.61 -3.94
C ALA A 297 17.42 17.20 -3.39
N THR A 298 17.71 17.00 -2.11
CA THR A 298 17.35 15.82 -1.32
C THR A 298 16.06 15.98 -0.55
N ASP A 299 15.46 17.16 -0.63
CA ASP A 299 14.27 17.57 0.10
C ASP A 299 13.31 18.33 -0.82
N ILE A 300 12.05 18.27 -0.51
CA ILE A 300 10.99 19.08 -1.14
C ILE A 300 10.45 20.11 -0.15
N GLN A 301 9.91 21.17 -0.67
CA GLN A 301 9.19 22.19 0.10
C GLN A 301 7.70 21.96 -0.04
N THR A 302 6.99 21.80 1.06
CA THR A 302 5.53 21.68 1.13
C THR A 302 4.93 22.84 1.93
N PRO A 303 3.62 23.07 1.88
CA PRO A 303 2.98 24.08 2.74
C PRO A 303 3.21 23.86 4.23
N GLU A 304 3.45 22.63 4.65
CA GLU A 304 3.68 22.23 6.04
C GLU A 304 5.15 22.32 6.47
N GLY A 305 6.06 22.50 5.49
CA GLY A 305 7.49 22.59 5.73
C GLY A 305 8.32 21.74 4.76
N GLU A 306 9.55 21.51 5.13
CA GLU A 306 10.51 20.72 4.36
C GLU A 306 10.37 19.22 4.67
N SER A 307 10.47 18.39 3.64
CA SER A 307 10.40 16.94 3.77
C SER A 307 11.43 16.24 2.89
N SER A 308 12.08 15.23 3.45
CA SER A 308 13.15 14.51 2.77
C SER A 308 12.64 13.54 1.71
N LEU A 309 13.42 13.43 0.62
CA LEU A 309 13.20 12.47 -0.46
C LEU A 309 14.00 11.18 -0.20
N SER A 310 13.51 10.07 -0.70
CA SER A 310 14.22 8.78 -0.65
C SER A 310 15.47 8.73 -1.53
N ALA A 311 15.51 9.56 -2.59
CA ALA A 311 16.69 9.81 -3.41
C ALA A 311 16.64 11.24 -3.99
N PRO A 312 17.81 11.84 -4.35
CA PRO A 312 17.85 13.22 -4.86
C PRO A 312 17.02 13.42 -6.13
N CYS A 313 16.35 14.57 -6.21
CA CYS A 313 15.67 15.02 -7.43
C CYS A 313 16.64 15.10 -8.59
N LEU A 314 16.34 14.41 -9.68
CA LEU A 314 17.20 14.32 -10.85
C LEU A 314 16.71 15.24 -11.98
N LYS A 315 17.65 15.83 -12.74
CA LYS A 315 17.35 16.50 -13.98
C LYS A 315 18.24 15.96 -15.10
N GLU A 316 17.60 15.35 -16.09
CA GLU A 316 18.26 14.83 -17.29
C GLU A 316 17.48 15.24 -18.52
N GLU A 317 18.21 15.65 -19.57
CA GLU A 317 17.65 16.06 -20.88
C GLU A 317 16.45 17.02 -20.81
N GLY A 318 16.46 17.93 -19.83
CA GLY A 318 15.40 18.93 -19.64
C GLY A 318 14.19 18.42 -18.84
N THR A 319 14.14 17.14 -18.50
CA THR A 319 13.10 16.52 -17.67
C THR A 319 13.56 16.43 -16.21
N THR A 320 12.67 16.70 -15.29
CA THR A 320 12.91 16.59 -13.85
C THR A 320 12.17 15.36 -13.32
N TYR A 321 12.87 14.55 -12.52
CA TYR A 321 12.42 13.28 -12.00
C TYR A 321 12.46 13.27 -10.48
N LEU A 322 11.49 12.57 -9.87
CA LEU A 322 11.49 12.19 -8.46
C LEU A 322 11.43 10.67 -8.33
N PRO A 323 11.85 10.12 -7.18
CA PRO A 323 11.55 8.73 -6.85
C PRO A 323 10.05 8.47 -6.96
N LEU A 324 9.70 7.33 -7.54
CA LEU A 324 8.31 6.98 -7.84
C LEU A 324 7.43 6.96 -6.57
N GLU A 325 7.94 6.36 -5.51
CA GLU A 325 7.19 6.25 -4.25
C GLU A 325 6.95 7.63 -3.62
N ASP A 326 7.97 8.49 -3.62
CA ASP A 326 7.84 9.87 -3.12
C ASP A 326 6.84 10.67 -3.96
N LEU A 327 6.92 10.56 -5.31
CA LEU A 327 5.99 11.26 -6.20
C LEU A 327 4.55 10.78 -5.98
N CYS A 328 4.32 9.47 -5.88
CA CYS A 328 2.99 8.92 -5.60
C CYS A 328 2.48 9.38 -4.23
N HIS A 329 3.34 9.40 -3.22
CA HIS A 329 2.99 9.89 -1.88
C HIS A 329 2.51 11.36 -1.92
N TRP A 330 3.30 12.26 -2.51
CA TRP A 330 2.99 13.69 -2.55
C TRP A 330 1.84 14.05 -3.48
N LEU A 331 1.60 13.27 -4.51
CA LEU A 331 0.43 13.41 -5.40
C LEU A 331 -0.79 12.63 -4.91
N ASN A 332 -0.72 12.00 -3.74
CA ASN A 332 -1.78 11.15 -3.23
C ASN A 332 -2.28 10.13 -4.26
N LEU A 333 -1.35 9.44 -4.93
CA LEU A 333 -1.64 8.41 -5.92
C LEU A 333 -1.39 7.02 -5.34
N TYR A 334 -2.31 6.10 -5.60
CA TYR A 334 -2.08 4.71 -5.28
C TYR A 334 -1.05 4.09 -6.22
N LEU A 335 -0.01 3.46 -5.67
CA LEU A 335 1.00 2.75 -6.46
C LEU A 335 0.59 1.28 -6.62
N SER A 336 0.10 0.93 -7.81
CA SER A 336 -0.20 -0.46 -8.18
C SER A 336 1.08 -1.11 -8.71
N ARG A 337 1.54 -2.12 -8.00
CA ARG A 337 2.68 -2.96 -8.42
C ARG A 337 2.11 -4.17 -9.15
N GLY A 338 2.28 -4.19 -10.46
CA GLY A 338 1.86 -5.28 -11.33
C GLY A 338 2.78 -6.48 -11.25
#